data_bc86207fb301cc5767ae15501f342034
#
_entry.id   bc86207fb301cc5767ae15501f342034
#
_cell.length_a   1.000
_cell.length_b   1.000
_cell.length_c   1.000
_cell.angle_alpha   90.00
_cell.angle_beta   90.00
_cell.angle_gamma   90.00
#
_symmetry.space_group_name_H-M   'P 1'
#
loop_
_entity.id
_entity.type
_entity.pdbx_description
1 polymer ?
#
loop_
_entity_poly.entity_id
_entity_poly.type
_entity_poly.pdbx_seq_one_letter_code
_entity_poly.pdbx_strand_id
1 'polypeptide(L)'
;MHPLELAIGYAWLVFWIYWLVSAAASKQSVRGGWRTRLTGVSAVGVFVIVGVLHGGSLAVHSVIIAAIGAALFGCGIALAVWARLHLGRNWGMPTTQRAEPELVTSGPYRYVRHPIYTGFLTAILGTALVDNLLGLIVVAVLVAYFYYCAIIEERNLTAAFPTAYPEYKSRTKMLIPFVL
;
A
#
# COMPACT_ATOMS: atom_id res chain seq x y z
N MET A 1 14.45 -18.26 12.83
CA MET A 1 13.90 -17.58 11.62
C MET A 1 14.37 -18.34 10.39
N HIS A 2 13.45 -18.67 9.50
CA HIS A 2 13.77 -19.30 8.23
C HIS A 2 14.49 -18.28 7.32
N PRO A 3 15.46 -18.68 6.47
CA PRO A 3 16.16 -17.75 5.57
C PRO A 3 15.23 -16.86 4.72
N LEU A 4 14.07 -17.36 4.32
CA LEU A 4 13.06 -16.61 3.56
C LEU A 4 12.42 -15.49 4.39
N GLU A 5 12.14 -15.72 5.67
CA GLU A 5 11.60 -14.69 6.58
C GLU A 5 12.60 -13.54 6.75
N LEU A 6 13.89 -13.87 6.91
CA LEU A 6 14.96 -12.87 6.97
C LEU A 6 15.06 -12.06 5.67
N ALA A 7 14.99 -12.74 4.52
CA ALA A 7 15.03 -12.07 3.22
C ALA A 7 13.86 -11.09 3.03
N ILE A 8 12.63 -11.47 3.42
CA ILE A 8 11.46 -10.60 3.40
C ILE A 8 11.64 -9.42 4.37
N GLY A 9 12.17 -9.66 5.58
CA GLY A 9 12.44 -8.61 6.54
C GLY A 9 13.44 -7.56 6.01
N TYR A 10 14.54 -7.99 5.40
CA TYR A 10 15.49 -7.09 4.75
C TYR A 10 14.87 -6.36 3.54
N ALA A 11 14.08 -7.03 2.73
CA ALA A 11 13.39 -6.41 1.60
C ALA A 11 12.41 -5.33 2.06
N TRP A 12 11.68 -5.54 3.15
CA TRP A 12 10.86 -4.52 3.78
C TRP A 12 11.69 -3.33 4.29
N LEU A 13 12.83 -3.57 4.92
CA LEU A 13 13.73 -2.50 5.39
C LEU A 13 14.18 -1.62 4.22
N VAL A 14 14.67 -2.24 3.14
CA VAL A 14 15.10 -1.53 1.93
C VAL A 14 13.93 -0.75 1.31
N PHE A 15 12.74 -1.37 1.23
CA PHE A 15 11.54 -0.72 0.73
C PHE A 15 11.17 0.52 1.56
N TRP A 16 11.22 0.46 2.89
CA TRP A 16 10.89 1.58 3.76
C TRP A 16 11.92 2.71 3.67
N ILE A 17 13.21 2.38 3.55
CA ILE A 17 14.26 3.39 3.29
C ILE A 17 13.95 4.12 1.97
N TYR A 18 13.71 3.38 0.88
CA TYR A 18 13.31 3.96 -0.40
C TYR A 18 12.05 4.84 -0.24
N TRP A 19 11.04 4.36 0.47
CA TRP A 19 9.77 5.07 0.66
C TRP A 19 9.95 6.39 1.39
N LEU A 20 10.72 6.40 2.49
CA LEU A 20 11.02 7.61 3.27
C LEU A 20 11.82 8.63 2.46
N VAL A 21 12.87 8.19 1.76
CA VAL A 21 13.67 9.06 0.88
C VAL A 21 12.81 9.65 -0.23
N SER A 22 11.98 8.82 -0.87
CA SER A 22 11.10 9.30 -1.95
C SER A 22 9.99 10.22 -1.45
N ALA A 23 9.56 10.09 -0.19
CA ALA A 23 8.56 10.98 0.41
C ALA A 23 9.08 12.41 0.57
N ALA A 24 10.38 12.59 0.87
CA ALA A 24 11.00 13.91 0.98
C ALA A 24 10.98 14.71 -0.33
N ALA A 25 10.92 14.03 -1.48
CA ALA A 25 10.84 14.65 -2.81
C ALA A 25 9.42 14.99 -3.27
N SER A 26 8.40 14.73 -2.44
CA SER A 26 6.99 14.94 -2.80
C SER A 26 6.58 16.42 -2.69
N LYS A 27 5.57 16.84 -3.47
CA LYS A 27 4.99 18.21 -3.40
C LYS A 27 4.42 18.48 -2.01
N GLN A 28 4.48 19.73 -1.55
CA GLN A 28 3.93 20.12 -0.25
C GLN A 28 2.42 19.87 -0.17
N SER A 29 1.96 19.41 0.99
CA SER A 29 0.54 19.22 1.29
C SER A 29 -0.03 20.47 1.95
N VAL A 30 -1.17 20.95 1.46
CA VAL A 30 -1.88 22.15 2.00
C VAL A 30 -2.74 21.79 3.23
N ARG A 31 -3.20 20.55 3.33
CA ARG A 31 -3.98 20.03 4.44
C ARG A 31 -3.43 18.68 4.89
N GLY A 32 -2.70 18.69 5.97
CA GLY A 32 -2.27 17.49 6.66
C GLY A 32 -2.06 17.85 8.12
N GLY A 33 -3.11 17.73 8.93
CA GLY A 33 -3.03 17.93 10.37
C GLY A 33 -2.28 16.78 11.07
N TRP A 34 -2.09 16.90 12.41
CA TRP A 34 -1.47 15.87 13.25
C TRP A 34 -2.08 14.47 13.07
N ARG A 35 -3.36 14.38 12.70
CA ARG A 35 -4.07 13.12 12.37
C ARG A 35 -3.42 12.36 11.21
N THR A 36 -2.94 13.05 10.17
CA THR A 36 -2.25 12.45 9.03
C THR A 36 -0.85 11.94 9.39
N ARG A 37 -0.17 12.57 10.35
CA ARG A 37 1.10 12.06 10.88
C ARG A 37 0.90 10.80 11.72
N LEU A 38 -0.18 10.73 12.51
CA LEU A 38 -0.55 9.54 13.25
C LEU A 38 -0.90 8.35 12.36
N THR A 39 -1.57 8.56 11.22
CA THR A 39 -1.88 7.47 10.28
C THR A 39 -0.63 6.87 9.63
N GLY A 40 0.40 7.68 9.35
CA GLY A 40 1.70 7.17 8.90
C GLY A 40 2.43 6.36 9.97
N VAL A 41 2.41 6.84 11.21
CA VAL A 41 3.03 6.16 12.36
C VAL A 41 2.27 4.88 12.74
N SER A 42 0.93 4.85 12.58
CA SER A 42 0.15 3.64 12.85
C SER A 42 0.42 2.51 11.85
N ALA A 43 0.69 2.82 10.58
CA ALA A 43 1.10 1.82 9.60
C ALA A 43 2.45 1.17 9.98
N VAL A 44 3.41 1.96 10.48
CA VAL A 44 4.68 1.45 11.01
C VAL A 44 4.46 0.64 12.29
N GLY A 45 3.56 1.09 13.18
CA GLY A 45 3.22 0.38 14.42
C GLY A 45 2.59 -0.98 14.17
N VAL A 46 1.70 -1.09 13.20
CA VAL A 46 1.13 -2.38 12.76
C VAL A 46 2.24 -3.33 12.27
N PHE A 47 3.24 -2.80 11.58
CA PHE A 47 4.39 -3.58 11.09
C PHE A 47 5.26 -4.13 12.22
N VAL A 48 5.48 -3.33 13.26
CA VAL A 48 6.19 -3.75 14.48
C VAL A 48 5.41 -4.83 15.22
N ILE A 49 4.08 -4.70 15.32
CA ILE A 49 3.22 -5.69 15.96
C ILE A 49 3.26 -7.03 15.22
N VAL A 50 3.23 -7.01 13.87
CA VAL A 50 3.41 -8.24 13.07
C VAL A 50 4.77 -8.88 13.30
N GLY A 51 5.84 -8.06 13.39
CA GLY A 51 7.19 -8.56 13.70
C GLY A 51 7.31 -9.16 15.11
N VAL A 52 6.49 -8.72 16.07
CA VAL A 52 6.48 -9.27 17.44
C VAL A 52 5.64 -10.55 17.54
N LEU A 53 4.70 -10.78 16.62
CA LEU A 53 3.86 -12.00 16.59
C LEU A 53 4.57 -13.20 15.94
N HIS A 54 5.89 -13.13 15.75
CA HIS A 54 6.70 -14.22 15.20
C HIS A 54 6.61 -15.47 16.08
N GLY A 55 6.34 -16.59 15.42
CA GLY A 55 6.24 -17.88 16.07
C GLY A 55 4.85 -18.18 16.65
N GLY A 56 4.62 -19.39 17.08
CA GLY A 56 3.37 -19.84 17.67
C GLY A 56 2.63 -20.87 16.80
N SER A 57 1.42 -21.24 17.24
CA SER A 57 0.64 -22.35 16.67
C SER A 57 0.16 -22.15 15.23
N LEU A 58 0.25 -20.92 14.68
CA LEU A 58 -0.19 -20.56 13.34
C LEU A 58 0.97 -20.24 12.38
N ALA A 59 2.21 -20.60 12.75
CA ALA A 59 3.36 -20.50 11.87
C ALA A 59 3.16 -21.36 10.60
N VAL A 60 3.58 -20.82 9.46
CA VAL A 60 3.43 -21.53 8.18
C VAL A 60 4.59 -22.50 7.97
N HIS A 61 4.27 -23.79 7.87
CA HIS A 61 5.26 -24.86 7.63
C HIS A 61 5.21 -25.42 6.19
N SER A 62 4.24 -25.01 5.40
CA SER A 62 4.09 -25.48 4.02
C SER A 62 4.99 -24.71 3.06
N VAL A 63 5.92 -25.40 2.41
CA VAL A 63 6.81 -24.82 1.40
C VAL A 63 6.02 -24.22 0.22
N ILE A 64 4.90 -24.85 -0.16
CA ILE A 64 4.06 -24.36 -1.27
C ILE A 64 3.40 -23.03 -0.89
N ILE A 65 2.83 -22.94 0.32
CA ILE A 65 2.21 -21.69 0.81
C ILE A 65 3.27 -20.59 0.94
N ALA A 66 4.45 -20.92 1.47
CA ALA A 66 5.55 -19.97 1.59
C ALA A 66 6.04 -19.48 0.21
N ALA A 67 6.13 -20.36 -0.79
CA ALA A 67 6.49 -19.97 -2.15
C ALA A 67 5.46 -19.03 -2.80
N ILE A 68 4.17 -19.32 -2.64
CA ILE A 68 3.08 -18.43 -3.08
C ILE A 68 3.18 -17.09 -2.35
N GLY A 69 3.40 -17.11 -1.04
CA GLY A 69 3.58 -15.91 -0.22
C GLY A 69 4.74 -15.05 -0.69
N ALA A 70 5.90 -15.67 -0.98
CA ALA A 70 7.06 -14.97 -1.50
C ALA A 70 6.80 -14.33 -2.87
N ALA A 71 6.11 -15.02 -3.77
CA ALA A 71 5.71 -14.50 -5.06
C ALA A 71 4.76 -13.29 -4.93
N LEU A 72 3.74 -13.39 -4.06
CA LEU A 72 2.81 -12.29 -3.76
C LEU A 72 3.55 -11.10 -3.15
N PHE A 73 4.46 -11.34 -2.21
CA PHE A 73 5.31 -10.30 -1.62
C PHE A 73 6.08 -9.53 -2.70
N GLY A 74 6.82 -10.24 -3.55
CA GLY A 74 7.61 -9.65 -4.63
C GLY A 74 6.75 -8.85 -5.63
N CYS A 75 5.63 -9.41 -6.07
CA CYS A 75 4.69 -8.73 -6.96
C CYS A 75 4.08 -7.49 -6.30
N GLY A 76 3.72 -7.56 -5.02
CA GLY A 76 3.16 -6.45 -4.26
C GLY A 76 4.14 -5.28 -4.11
N ILE A 77 5.39 -5.56 -3.73
CA ILE A 77 6.47 -4.56 -3.65
C ILE A 77 6.73 -3.93 -5.03
N ALA A 78 6.84 -4.76 -6.07
CA ALA A 78 7.08 -4.26 -7.44
C ALA A 78 5.95 -3.34 -7.91
N LEU A 79 4.68 -3.71 -7.66
CA LEU A 79 3.52 -2.88 -7.99
C LEU A 79 3.53 -1.55 -7.22
N ALA A 80 3.80 -1.59 -5.91
CA ALA A 80 3.84 -0.39 -5.06
C ALA A 80 4.94 0.58 -5.52
N VAL A 81 6.14 0.07 -5.82
CA VAL A 81 7.26 0.88 -6.33
C VAL A 81 6.94 1.44 -7.71
N TRP A 82 6.42 0.62 -8.64
CA TRP A 82 6.02 1.08 -9.96
C TRP A 82 4.97 2.18 -9.90
N ALA A 83 3.94 2.00 -9.08
CA ALA A 83 2.91 3.01 -8.86
C ALA A 83 3.47 4.29 -8.24
N ARG A 84 4.39 4.16 -7.26
CA ARG A 84 5.06 5.31 -6.63
C ARG A 84 5.89 6.11 -7.63
N LEU A 85 6.64 5.43 -8.51
CA LEU A 85 7.44 6.07 -9.56
C LEU A 85 6.55 6.84 -10.55
N HIS A 86 5.42 6.24 -10.98
CA HIS A 86 4.47 6.91 -11.89
C HIS A 86 3.79 8.12 -11.26
N LEU A 87 3.47 8.05 -9.97
CA LEU A 87 2.89 9.19 -9.25
C LEU A 87 3.92 10.31 -9.02
N GLY A 88 5.21 9.95 -8.91
CA GLY A 88 6.32 10.88 -8.79
C GLY A 88 6.11 11.89 -7.66
N ARG A 89 6.26 13.19 -7.97
CA ARG A 89 6.06 14.30 -7.01
C ARG A 89 4.60 14.48 -6.60
N ASN A 90 3.65 13.88 -7.33
CA ASN A 90 2.23 13.90 -7.00
C ASN A 90 1.85 12.93 -5.87
N TRP A 91 2.77 12.14 -5.35
CA TRP A 91 2.53 11.31 -4.19
C TRP A 91 2.33 12.14 -2.91
N GLY A 92 1.42 11.75 -2.04
CA GLY A 92 1.18 12.32 -0.71
C GLY A 92 0.74 11.24 0.28
N MET A 93 0.79 11.60 1.56
CA MET A 93 0.24 10.74 2.61
C MET A 93 -1.26 10.52 2.38
N PRO A 94 -1.82 9.36 2.75
CA PRO A 94 -3.26 9.11 2.67
C PRO A 94 -4.06 10.29 3.25
N THR A 95 -5.16 10.65 2.58
CA THR A 95 -6.07 11.73 3.01
C THR A 95 -5.53 13.17 2.96
N THR A 96 -4.32 13.41 2.44
CA THR A 96 -3.79 14.77 2.27
C THR A 96 -4.24 15.40 0.95
N GLN A 97 -4.48 16.72 0.96
CA GLN A 97 -4.71 17.51 -0.26
C GLN A 97 -3.44 18.26 -0.66
N ARG A 98 -3.17 18.36 -1.95
CA ARG A 98 -2.04 19.10 -2.50
C ARG A 98 -2.43 20.47 -2.98
N ALA A 99 -1.42 21.37 -3.02
CA ALA A 99 -1.60 22.73 -3.55
C ALA A 99 -1.94 22.68 -5.06
N GLU A 100 -1.26 21.80 -5.79
CA GLU A 100 -1.42 21.65 -7.24
C GLU A 100 -1.57 20.17 -7.57
N PRO A 101 -2.79 19.62 -7.48
CA PRO A 101 -3.03 18.23 -7.80
C PRO A 101 -2.93 18.00 -9.32
N GLU A 102 -2.36 16.87 -9.72
CA GLU A 102 -2.39 16.37 -11.10
C GLU A 102 -3.09 15.02 -11.11
N LEU A 103 -3.97 14.80 -12.08
CA LEU A 103 -4.64 13.53 -12.26
C LEU A 103 -3.77 12.56 -13.06
N VAL A 104 -3.14 11.60 -12.38
CA VAL A 104 -2.32 10.56 -13.00
C VAL A 104 -3.20 9.36 -13.34
N THR A 105 -3.30 9.03 -14.63
CA THR A 105 -4.12 7.92 -15.16
C THR A 105 -3.31 6.91 -15.98
N SER A 106 -1.98 7.08 -16.04
CA SER A 106 -1.06 6.25 -16.81
C SER A 106 -0.40 5.15 -15.96
N GLY A 107 0.35 4.26 -16.62
CA GLY A 107 1.04 3.16 -15.94
C GLY A 107 0.06 2.25 -15.18
N PRO A 108 0.33 1.88 -13.91
CA PRO A 108 -0.55 1.04 -13.14
C PRO A 108 -1.91 1.68 -12.83
N TYR A 109 -2.00 3.03 -12.85
CA TYR A 109 -3.24 3.77 -12.65
C TYR A 109 -4.26 3.61 -13.78
N ARG A 110 -3.85 3.10 -14.95
CA ARG A 110 -4.80 2.75 -16.01
C ARG A 110 -5.67 1.53 -15.70
N TYR A 111 -5.26 0.70 -14.75
CA TYR A 111 -5.94 -0.54 -14.38
C TYR A 111 -6.74 -0.41 -13.08
N VAL A 112 -6.12 0.19 -12.06
CA VAL A 112 -6.76 0.47 -10.76
C VAL A 112 -6.41 1.88 -10.29
N ARG A 113 -7.31 2.49 -9.52
CA ARG A 113 -7.14 3.86 -9.04
C ARG A 113 -6.16 3.98 -7.88
N HIS A 114 -6.00 2.92 -7.08
CA HIS A 114 -5.11 2.90 -5.91
C HIS A 114 -4.08 1.76 -5.96
N PRO A 115 -3.22 1.71 -7.01
CA PRO A 115 -2.27 0.61 -7.18
C PRO A 115 -1.23 0.52 -6.08
N ILE A 116 -0.91 1.62 -5.39
CA ILE A 116 -0.04 1.62 -4.20
C ILE A 116 -0.69 0.80 -3.08
N TYR A 117 -1.97 1.02 -2.79
CA TYR A 117 -2.69 0.27 -1.74
C TYR A 117 -2.79 -1.21 -2.10
N THR A 118 -3.11 -1.51 -3.36
CA THR A 118 -3.12 -2.88 -3.87
C THR A 118 -1.76 -3.55 -3.67
N GLY A 119 -0.67 -2.89 -4.05
CA GLY A 119 0.68 -3.40 -3.89
C GLY A 119 1.03 -3.67 -2.41
N PHE A 120 0.74 -2.74 -1.51
CA PHE A 120 0.95 -2.92 -0.07
C PHE A 120 0.15 -4.10 0.48
N LEU A 121 -1.15 -4.18 0.21
CA LEU A 121 -2.02 -5.25 0.68
C LEU A 121 -1.54 -6.62 0.17
N THR A 122 -1.13 -6.69 -1.09
CA THR A 122 -0.58 -7.92 -1.68
C THR A 122 0.74 -8.33 -1.04
N ALA A 123 1.64 -7.36 -0.77
CA ALA A 123 2.91 -7.64 -0.11
C ALA A 123 2.74 -8.11 1.35
N ILE A 124 1.82 -7.49 2.10
CA ILE A 124 1.54 -7.89 3.48
C ILE A 124 0.85 -9.26 3.53
N LEU A 125 -0.07 -9.55 2.59
CA LEU A 125 -0.65 -10.88 2.43
C LEU A 125 0.44 -11.92 2.14
N GLY A 126 1.37 -11.60 1.24
CA GLY A 126 2.51 -12.46 0.96
C GLY A 126 3.37 -12.72 2.18
N THR A 127 3.65 -11.69 2.99
CA THR A 127 4.38 -11.82 4.25
C THR A 127 3.65 -12.74 5.24
N ALA A 128 2.34 -12.57 5.39
CA ALA A 128 1.53 -13.41 6.28
C ALA A 128 1.57 -14.89 5.89
N LEU A 129 1.56 -15.19 4.58
CA LEU A 129 1.63 -16.56 4.07
C LEU A 129 3.02 -17.19 4.20
N VAL A 130 4.09 -16.40 4.35
CA VAL A 130 5.45 -16.91 4.60
C VAL A 130 5.69 -17.15 6.07
N ASP A 131 5.19 -16.29 6.94
CA ASP A 131 5.56 -16.26 8.35
C ASP A 131 4.46 -16.88 9.24
N ASN A 132 3.34 -16.18 9.39
CA ASN A 132 2.30 -16.58 10.34
C ASN A 132 0.91 -16.13 9.88
N LEU A 133 -0.05 -17.05 9.87
CA LEU A 133 -1.43 -16.78 9.44
C LEU A 133 -2.17 -15.75 10.31
N LEU A 134 -1.69 -15.42 11.52
CA LEU A 134 -2.19 -14.27 12.29
C LEU A 134 -2.03 -12.95 11.52
N GLY A 135 -1.05 -12.87 10.61
CA GLY A 135 -0.89 -11.74 9.69
C GLY A 135 -2.12 -11.48 8.81
N LEU A 136 -3.00 -12.45 8.59
CA LEU A 136 -4.27 -12.27 7.86
C LEU A 136 -5.22 -11.31 8.58
N ILE A 137 -5.17 -11.26 9.92
CA ILE A 137 -5.94 -10.28 10.71
C ILE A 137 -5.44 -8.86 10.36
N VAL A 138 -4.13 -8.69 10.26
CA VAL A 138 -3.52 -7.41 9.88
C VAL A 138 -3.94 -7.03 8.45
N VAL A 139 -3.92 -7.99 7.52
CA VAL A 139 -4.41 -7.76 6.15
C VAL A 139 -5.86 -7.26 6.18
N ALA A 140 -6.75 -7.92 6.92
CA ALA A 140 -8.16 -7.53 7.01
C ALA A 140 -8.34 -6.09 7.55
N VAL A 141 -7.61 -5.74 8.62
CA VAL A 141 -7.62 -4.38 9.19
C VAL A 141 -7.11 -3.35 8.18
N LEU A 142 -6.02 -3.66 7.47
CA LEU A 142 -5.46 -2.76 6.47
C LEU A 142 -6.32 -2.64 5.21
N VAL A 143 -7.04 -3.68 4.81
CA VAL A 143 -8.05 -3.58 3.74
C VAL A 143 -9.12 -2.55 4.11
N ALA A 144 -9.68 -2.63 5.31
CA ALA A 144 -10.67 -1.66 5.78
C ALA A 144 -10.10 -0.24 5.85
N TYR A 145 -8.85 -0.09 6.35
CA TYR A 145 -8.18 1.19 6.44
C TYR A 145 -7.90 1.81 5.07
N PHE A 146 -7.32 1.06 4.12
CA PHE A 146 -7.02 1.59 2.78
C PHE A 146 -8.29 1.83 1.96
N TYR A 147 -9.33 1.04 2.16
CA TYR A 147 -10.64 1.30 1.56
C TYR A 147 -11.21 2.65 2.04
N TYR A 148 -11.14 2.92 3.34
CA TYR A 148 -11.53 4.21 3.91
C TYR A 148 -10.71 5.37 3.34
N CYS A 149 -9.37 5.23 3.27
CA CYS A 149 -8.49 6.22 2.69
C CYS A 149 -8.83 6.49 1.22
N ALA A 150 -9.06 5.42 0.43
CA ALA A 150 -9.43 5.53 -0.98
C ALA A 150 -10.73 6.33 -1.18
N ILE A 151 -11.76 6.09 -0.36
CA ILE A 151 -13.00 6.86 -0.42
C ILE A 151 -12.75 8.36 -0.20
N ILE A 152 -11.93 8.72 0.78
CA ILE A 152 -11.61 10.13 1.06
C ILE A 152 -10.83 10.74 -0.11
N GLU A 153 -9.82 10.03 -0.62
CA GLU A 153 -9.02 10.48 -1.76
C GLU A 153 -9.87 10.66 -3.01
N GLU A 154 -10.77 9.72 -3.31
CA GLU A 154 -11.68 9.82 -4.45
C GLU A 154 -12.63 11.02 -4.34
N ARG A 155 -13.11 11.35 -3.13
CA ARG A 155 -13.90 12.57 -2.90
C ARG A 155 -13.09 13.84 -3.18
N ASN A 156 -11.85 13.88 -2.69
CA ASN A 156 -10.96 15.03 -2.91
C ASN A 156 -10.61 15.19 -4.40
N LEU A 157 -10.34 14.08 -5.09
CA LEU A 157 -10.05 14.08 -6.53
C LEU A 157 -11.27 14.47 -7.36
N THR A 158 -12.48 14.03 -6.97
CA THR A 158 -13.71 14.44 -7.63
C THR A 158 -13.95 15.96 -7.48
N ALA A 159 -13.65 16.52 -6.30
CA ALA A 159 -13.76 17.96 -6.07
C ALA A 159 -12.70 18.75 -6.87
N ALA A 160 -11.48 18.23 -6.98
CA ALA A 160 -10.40 18.87 -7.74
C ALA A 160 -10.57 18.74 -9.27
N PHE A 161 -11.14 17.62 -9.73
CA PHE A 161 -11.34 17.29 -11.16
C PHE A 161 -12.78 16.85 -11.43
N PRO A 162 -13.75 17.76 -11.39
CA PRO A 162 -15.18 17.43 -11.38
C PRO A 162 -15.67 16.72 -12.66
N THR A 163 -14.95 16.84 -13.78
CA THR A 163 -15.28 16.19 -15.05
C THR A 163 -14.36 15.00 -15.32
N ALA A 164 -13.03 15.22 -15.23
CA ALA A 164 -12.04 14.25 -15.63
C ALA A 164 -11.98 13.03 -14.67
N TYR A 165 -12.16 13.25 -13.36
CA TYR A 165 -12.09 12.14 -12.41
C TYR A 165 -13.28 11.17 -12.49
N PRO A 166 -14.55 11.61 -12.59
CA PRO A 166 -15.68 10.72 -12.84
C PRO A 166 -15.53 9.89 -14.14
N GLU A 167 -15.02 10.49 -15.21
CA GLU A 167 -14.73 9.76 -16.45
C GLU A 167 -13.64 8.70 -16.26
N TYR A 168 -12.56 9.03 -15.57
CA TYR A 168 -11.52 8.07 -15.21
C TYR A 168 -12.07 6.94 -14.32
N LYS A 169 -12.89 7.28 -13.32
CA LYS A 169 -13.52 6.33 -12.39
C LYS A 169 -14.44 5.33 -13.10
N SER A 170 -15.15 5.76 -14.15
CA SER A 170 -16.04 4.89 -14.91
C SER A 170 -15.31 3.76 -15.66
N ARG A 171 -14.01 3.98 -15.99
CA ARG A 171 -13.18 3.05 -16.76
C ARG A 171 -12.24 2.21 -15.92
N THR A 172 -12.09 2.52 -14.63
CA THR A 172 -11.12 1.86 -13.73
C THR A 172 -11.76 1.36 -12.46
N LYS A 173 -11.14 0.36 -11.84
CA LYS A 173 -11.58 -0.18 -10.55
C LYS A 173 -10.77 0.45 -9.40
N MET A 174 -11.25 0.32 -8.16
CA MET A 174 -10.61 0.94 -7.00
C MET A 174 -9.29 0.25 -6.65
N LEU A 175 -9.34 -1.03 -6.29
CA LEU A 175 -8.21 -1.79 -5.74
C LEU A 175 -7.87 -3.03 -6.59
N ILE A 176 -8.87 -3.79 -7.03
CA ILE A 176 -8.67 -5.06 -7.73
C ILE A 176 -9.14 -4.89 -9.17
N PRO A 177 -8.25 -5.13 -10.18
CA PRO A 177 -8.64 -5.02 -11.57
C PRO A 177 -9.85 -5.89 -11.86
N PHE A 178 -10.80 -5.36 -12.61
CA PHE A 178 -12.05 -6.01 -13.06
C PHE A 178 -13.08 -6.34 -11.96
N VAL A 179 -12.75 -6.20 -10.67
CA VAL A 179 -13.61 -6.60 -9.54
C VAL A 179 -14.04 -5.39 -8.71
N LEU A 180 -13.11 -4.72 -8.06
CA LEU A 180 -13.37 -3.67 -7.06
C LEU A 180 -12.50 -2.43 -7.29
#